data_d76e701f9535f42074fa3f34482f9ef3
#
_entry.id   d76e701f9535f42074fa3f34482f9ef3
#
_cell.length_a   1.000
_cell.length_b   1.000
_cell.length_c   1.000
_cell.angle_alpha   90.00
_cell.angle_beta   90.00
_cell.angle_gamma   90.00
#
_symmetry.space_group_name_H-M   'P 1'
#
loop_
_entity.id
_entity.type
_entity.pdbx_description
1 polymer ?
#
loop_
_entity_poly.entity_id
_entity_poly.type
_entity_poly.pdbx_seq_one_letter_code
_entity_poly.pdbx_strand_id
1 'polypeptide(L)'
;KILEKKTKNLFKKRLILCAASTHYNEELFIGKIHKELKLKFNNLLTILIPRHTNRSEAITKELKNINLKIITRSSNKKISKYTDILLVDTYGETSKFYGLSNITFLGGSLVHHGGQNPLEPARMGSYILHGPNIQNFKEIYNLLSKLNVSSKINNIINMKKIAMRKINYKQ
;
A
#
# COMPACT_ATOMS: atom_id res chain seq x y z
N LYS A 1 15.30 1.15 14.45
CA LYS A 1 15.94 -0.17 14.26
C LYS A 1 16.09 -0.42 12.77
N ILE A 2 17.30 -0.67 12.33
CA ILE A 2 17.63 -1.02 10.93
C ILE A 2 16.92 -2.33 10.62
N LEU A 3 16.17 -2.37 9.52
CA LEU A 3 15.62 -3.62 9.00
C LEU A 3 16.77 -4.61 8.81
N GLU A 4 16.74 -5.75 9.50
CA GLU A 4 17.80 -6.75 9.41
C GLU A 4 18.10 -7.10 7.94
N LYS A 5 19.36 -7.34 7.62
CA LYS A 5 19.85 -7.61 6.25
C LYS A 5 19.04 -8.73 5.55
N LYS A 6 18.59 -9.73 6.33
CA LYS A 6 17.71 -10.82 5.85
C LYS A 6 16.31 -10.32 5.42
N THR A 7 15.72 -9.39 6.17
CA THR A 7 14.41 -8.80 5.85
C THR A 7 14.50 -7.92 4.60
N LYS A 8 15.58 -7.15 4.43
CA LYS A 8 15.83 -6.40 3.20
C LYS A 8 15.93 -7.30 1.97
N ASN A 9 16.59 -8.45 2.08
CA ASN A 9 16.70 -9.40 0.97
C ASN A 9 15.36 -10.04 0.61
N LEU A 10 14.50 -10.26 1.60
CA LEU A 10 13.15 -10.78 1.35
C LEU A 10 12.31 -9.75 0.58
N PHE A 11 12.35 -8.49 0.97
CA PHE A 11 11.64 -7.41 0.27
C PHE A 11 12.13 -7.23 -1.17
N LYS A 12 13.43 -7.35 -1.44
CA LYS A 12 13.99 -7.27 -2.80
C LYS A 12 13.45 -8.33 -3.76
N LYS A 13 13.00 -9.48 -3.25
CA LYS A 13 12.44 -10.58 -4.03
C LYS A 13 10.91 -10.51 -4.17
N ARG A 14 10.29 -9.53 -3.55
CA ARG A 14 8.83 -9.36 -3.53
C ARG A 14 8.41 -8.13 -4.34
N LEU A 15 7.31 -8.28 -5.05
CA LEU A 15 6.58 -7.13 -5.56
C LEU A 15 5.86 -6.47 -4.40
N ILE A 16 6.01 -5.16 -4.22
CA ILE A 16 5.46 -4.47 -3.07
C ILE A 16 4.42 -3.44 -3.49
N LEU A 17 3.21 -3.64 -3.00
CA LEU A 17 2.15 -2.65 -2.94
C LEU A 17 2.13 -2.04 -1.53
N CYS A 18 2.37 -0.75 -1.40
CA CYS A 18 2.17 -0.03 -0.15
C CYS A 18 0.79 0.63 -0.15
N ALA A 19 0.06 0.53 0.96
CA ALA A 19 -1.15 1.30 1.21
C ALA A 19 -0.94 2.09 2.49
N ALA A 20 -0.72 3.39 2.37
CA ALA A 20 -0.30 4.23 3.48
C ALA A 20 -1.39 5.21 3.91
N SER A 21 -1.46 5.47 5.22
CA SER A 21 -2.43 6.36 5.87
C SER A 21 -3.88 5.98 5.55
N THR A 22 -4.17 4.69 5.56
CA THR A 22 -5.49 4.16 5.25
C THR A 22 -6.49 4.44 6.37
N HIS A 23 -7.74 4.63 5.98
CA HIS A 23 -8.89 4.85 6.84
C HIS A 23 -9.87 3.69 6.77
N TYR A 24 -10.89 3.72 7.62
CA TYR A 24 -11.95 2.71 7.64
C TYR A 24 -12.52 2.46 6.23
N ASN A 25 -12.75 1.21 5.90
CA ASN A 25 -13.13 0.66 4.59
C ASN A 25 -12.02 0.63 3.53
N GLU A 26 -10.99 1.46 3.60
CA GLU A 26 -9.88 1.41 2.64
C GLU A 26 -9.03 0.15 2.84
N GLU A 27 -8.87 -0.31 4.08
CA GLU A 27 -8.08 -1.50 4.40
C GLU A 27 -8.70 -2.76 3.78
N LEU A 28 -10.02 -2.92 3.89
CA LEU A 28 -10.74 -4.04 3.25
C LEU A 28 -10.66 -3.95 1.72
N PHE A 29 -10.79 -2.75 1.17
CA PHE A 29 -10.62 -2.50 -0.26
C PHE A 29 -9.23 -2.96 -0.73
N ILE A 30 -8.18 -2.58 -0.03
CA ILE A 30 -6.80 -3.00 -0.32
C ILE A 30 -6.61 -4.51 -0.17
N GLY A 31 -7.22 -5.14 0.83
CA GLY A 31 -7.20 -6.59 0.99
C GLY A 31 -7.81 -7.33 -0.21
N LYS A 32 -8.94 -6.85 -0.71
CA LYS A 32 -9.58 -7.39 -1.92
C LYS A 32 -8.69 -7.20 -3.16
N ILE A 33 -8.07 -6.02 -3.32
CA ILE A 33 -7.10 -5.76 -4.39
C ILE A 33 -5.90 -6.70 -4.30
N HIS A 34 -5.36 -6.94 -3.10
CA HIS A 34 -4.27 -7.88 -2.91
C HIS A 34 -4.63 -9.27 -3.47
N LYS A 35 -5.81 -9.79 -3.13
CA LYS A 35 -6.27 -11.09 -3.64
C LYS A 35 -6.32 -11.14 -5.17
N GLU A 36 -6.88 -10.12 -5.79
CA GLU A 36 -6.99 -10.02 -7.23
C GLU A 36 -5.62 -9.93 -7.94
N LEU A 37 -4.70 -9.13 -7.39
CA LEU A 37 -3.35 -9.00 -7.95
C LEU A 37 -2.51 -10.25 -7.73
N LYS A 38 -2.70 -10.95 -6.61
CA LYS A 38 -1.95 -12.16 -6.28
C LYS A 38 -2.22 -13.32 -7.23
N LEU A 39 -3.38 -13.35 -7.89
CA LEU A 39 -3.66 -14.33 -8.95
C LEU A 39 -2.64 -14.27 -10.09
N LYS A 40 -2.06 -13.10 -10.34
CA LYS A 40 -1.04 -12.89 -11.39
C LYS A 40 0.38 -12.77 -10.83
N PHE A 41 0.53 -12.19 -9.65
CA PHE A 41 1.82 -11.90 -9.03
C PHE A 41 2.00 -12.70 -7.73
N ASN A 42 2.45 -13.95 -7.85
CA ASN A 42 2.60 -14.89 -6.72
C ASN A 42 3.49 -14.34 -5.60
N ASN A 43 4.44 -13.46 -5.94
CA ASN A 43 5.37 -12.85 -5.00
C ASN A 43 4.89 -11.51 -4.43
N LEU A 44 3.63 -11.12 -4.66
CA LEU A 44 3.08 -9.89 -4.12
C LEU A 44 3.07 -9.91 -2.58
N LEU A 45 3.52 -8.81 -1.99
CA LEU A 45 3.35 -8.46 -0.58
C LEU A 45 2.69 -7.09 -0.51
N THR A 46 1.64 -6.95 0.27
CA THR A 46 1.07 -5.64 0.58
C THR A 46 1.56 -5.17 1.94
N ILE A 47 2.09 -3.95 2.00
CA ILE A 47 2.43 -3.26 3.23
C ILE A 47 1.28 -2.29 3.52
N LEU A 48 0.57 -2.53 4.61
CA LEU A 48 -0.59 -1.76 5.01
C LEU A 48 -0.26 -0.92 6.24
N ILE A 49 -0.34 0.40 6.11
CA ILE A 49 0.02 1.38 7.14
C ILE A 49 -1.24 2.20 7.45
N PRO A 50 -2.03 1.82 8.46
CA PRO A 50 -3.23 2.55 8.81
C PRO A 50 -2.90 3.93 9.40
N ARG A 51 -3.75 4.91 9.18
CA ARG A 51 -3.62 6.24 9.77
C ARG A 51 -3.65 6.19 11.30
N HIS A 52 -4.45 5.28 11.85
CA HIS A 52 -4.63 5.08 13.29
C HIS A 52 -4.26 3.64 13.67
N THR A 53 -3.15 3.48 14.36
CA THR A 53 -2.59 2.15 14.73
C THR A 53 -3.43 1.41 15.76
N ASN A 54 -4.24 2.10 16.57
CA ASN A 54 -5.19 1.50 17.50
C ASN A 54 -6.28 0.63 16.84
N ARG A 55 -6.43 0.73 15.51
CA ARG A 55 -7.35 -0.11 14.72
C ARG A 55 -6.73 -1.43 14.23
N SER A 56 -5.47 -1.69 14.53
CA SER A 56 -4.71 -2.83 13.98
C SER A 56 -5.35 -4.19 14.26
N GLU A 57 -5.93 -4.38 15.43
CA GLU A 57 -6.62 -5.62 15.79
C GLU A 57 -7.88 -5.83 14.94
N ALA A 58 -8.74 -4.80 14.81
CA ALA A 58 -9.94 -4.84 13.99
C ALA A 58 -9.61 -5.08 12.51
N ILE A 59 -8.61 -4.39 11.97
CA ILE A 59 -8.11 -4.56 10.60
C ILE A 59 -7.60 -5.99 10.39
N THR A 60 -6.84 -6.53 11.34
CA THR A 60 -6.34 -7.90 11.27
C THR A 60 -7.46 -8.91 11.20
N LYS A 61 -8.50 -8.76 12.04
CA LYS A 61 -9.68 -9.63 12.05
C LYS A 61 -10.43 -9.55 10.72
N GLU A 62 -10.70 -8.35 10.23
CA GLU A 62 -11.41 -8.12 8.98
C GLU A 62 -10.70 -8.77 7.77
N LEU A 63 -9.39 -8.59 7.66
CA LEU A 63 -8.61 -9.14 6.56
C LEU A 63 -8.42 -10.67 6.66
N LYS A 64 -8.34 -11.22 7.86
CA LYS A 64 -8.34 -12.68 8.06
C LYS A 64 -9.66 -13.31 7.62
N ASN A 65 -10.79 -12.65 7.81
CA ASN A 65 -12.11 -13.13 7.37
C ASN A 65 -12.20 -13.30 5.85
N ILE A 66 -11.34 -12.64 5.08
CA ILE A 66 -11.22 -12.85 3.64
C ILE A 66 -10.03 -13.74 3.28
N ASN A 67 -9.54 -14.56 4.21
CA ASN A 67 -8.47 -15.55 4.03
C ASN A 67 -7.09 -14.97 3.67
N LEU A 68 -6.74 -13.79 4.18
CA LEU A 68 -5.39 -13.23 4.03
C LEU A 68 -4.49 -13.60 5.21
N LYS A 69 -3.21 -13.89 4.92
CA LYS A 69 -2.17 -14.18 5.91
C LYS A 69 -1.47 -12.89 6.32
N ILE A 70 -1.72 -12.46 7.55
CA ILE A 70 -1.28 -11.16 8.06
C ILE A 70 -0.22 -11.35 9.13
N ILE A 71 0.80 -10.51 9.07
CA ILE A 71 1.79 -10.30 10.13
C ILE A 71 1.74 -8.83 10.53
N THR A 72 1.67 -8.56 11.83
CA THR A 72 1.81 -7.20 12.37
C THR A 72 3.29 -6.87 12.61
N ARG A 73 3.67 -5.63 12.38
CA ARG A 73 5.04 -5.17 12.54
C ARG A 73 5.52 -5.28 13.99
N SER A 74 4.63 -4.99 14.95
CA SER A 74 4.91 -5.08 16.40
C SER A 74 5.14 -6.51 16.90
N SER A 75 4.60 -7.52 16.21
CA SER A 75 4.72 -8.92 16.64
C SER A 75 6.15 -9.48 16.52
N ASN A 76 7.05 -8.80 15.83
CA ASN A 76 8.41 -9.25 15.50
C ASN A 76 8.47 -10.62 14.79
N LYS A 77 7.35 -11.14 14.32
CA LYS A 77 7.31 -12.38 13.55
C LYS A 77 8.00 -12.21 12.20
N LYS A 78 8.67 -13.26 11.75
CA LYS A 78 9.35 -13.24 10.44
C LYS A 78 8.34 -13.24 9.31
N ILE A 79 8.50 -12.28 8.39
CA ILE A 79 7.77 -12.27 7.12
C ILE A 79 8.27 -13.45 6.29
N SER A 80 7.36 -14.25 5.74
CA SER A 80 7.66 -15.39 4.89
C SER A 80 7.18 -15.16 3.45
N LYS A 81 7.51 -16.07 2.55
CA LYS A 81 6.97 -16.05 1.18
C LYS A 81 5.43 -16.19 1.13
N TYR A 82 4.84 -16.72 2.19
CA TYR A 82 3.39 -16.93 2.30
C TYR A 82 2.66 -15.77 2.97
N THR A 83 3.37 -14.77 3.48
CA THR A 83 2.75 -13.57 4.07
C THR A 83 2.10 -12.73 2.96
N ASP A 84 0.83 -12.42 3.11
CA ASP A 84 0.07 -11.58 2.19
C ASP A 84 0.18 -10.11 2.56
N ILE A 85 -0.07 -9.80 3.82
CA ILE A 85 -0.09 -8.43 4.34
C ILE A 85 0.92 -8.29 5.50
N LEU A 86 1.76 -7.28 5.41
CA LEU A 86 2.47 -6.72 6.55
C LEU A 86 1.69 -5.52 7.05
N LEU A 87 1.02 -5.66 8.19
CA LEU A 87 0.32 -4.56 8.85
C LEU A 87 1.31 -3.79 9.73
N VAL A 88 1.55 -2.53 9.40
CA VAL A 88 2.47 -1.65 10.14
C VAL A 88 1.68 -0.91 11.21
N ASP A 89 1.70 -1.45 12.40
CA ASP A 89 1.05 -0.94 13.60
C ASP A 89 2.00 -0.14 14.51
N THR A 90 3.09 0.36 13.92
CA THR A 90 4.12 1.17 14.59
C THR A 90 4.23 2.54 13.94
N TYR A 91 4.70 3.55 14.70
CA TYR A 91 4.88 4.91 14.21
C TYR A 91 6.29 5.15 13.63
N GLY A 92 6.41 6.15 12.73
CA GLY A 92 7.70 6.67 12.28
C GLY A 92 8.45 5.81 11.26
N GLU A 93 7.81 4.78 10.69
CA GLU A 93 8.47 3.89 9.73
C GLU A 93 7.98 4.04 8.28
N THR A 94 6.99 4.87 8.01
CA THR A 94 6.31 5.00 6.71
C THR A 94 7.28 5.27 5.56
N SER A 95 8.20 6.21 5.73
CA SER A 95 9.21 6.57 4.72
C SER A 95 10.06 5.38 4.27
N LYS A 96 10.39 4.47 5.19
CA LYS A 96 11.18 3.27 4.87
C LYS A 96 10.46 2.35 3.90
N PHE A 97 9.13 2.27 4.01
CA PHE A 97 8.30 1.42 3.18
C PHE A 97 8.03 2.04 1.81
N TYR A 98 7.99 3.36 1.70
CA TYR A 98 7.88 4.02 0.41
C TYR A 98 9.05 3.67 -0.52
N GLY A 99 10.28 3.68 -0.01
CA GLY A 99 11.48 3.32 -0.76
C GLY A 99 11.54 1.85 -1.23
N LEU A 100 10.72 0.97 -0.64
CA LEU A 100 10.60 -0.43 -1.02
C LEU A 100 9.47 -0.68 -2.03
N SER A 101 8.58 0.30 -2.22
CA SER A 101 7.31 0.09 -2.90
C SER A 101 7.38 0.40 -4.38
N ASN A 102 6.85 -0.50 -5.20
CA ASN A 102 6.66 -0.28 -6.63
C ASN A 102 5.47 0.66 -6.88
N ILE A 103 4.41 0.47 -6.10
CA ILE A 103 3.16 1.23 -6.15
C ILE A 103 2.75 1.59 -4.73
N THR A 104 2.33 2.84 -4.53
CA THR A 104 1.77 3.32 -3.26
C THR A 104 0.36 3.83 -3.46
N PHE A 105 -0.60 3.23 -2.75
CA PHE A 105 -1.93 3.79 -2.57
C PHE A 105 -1.89 4.73 -1.35
N LEU A 106 -2.38 5.95 -1.52
CA LEU A 106 -2.51 6.93 -0.43
C LEU A 106 -3.96 7.00 0.05
N GLY A 107 -4.15 6.66 1.31
CA GLY A 107 -5.44 6.63 1.97
C GLY A 107 -6.04 8.01 2.28
N GLY A 108 -7.24 8.00 2.87
CA GLY A 108 -8.05 9.21 3.05
C GLY A 108 -8.52 9.79 1.73
N SER A 109 -8.43 9.03 0.65
CA SER A 109 -8.74 9.46 -0.70
C SER A 109 -9.92 8.73 -1.35
N LEU A 110 -10.25 7.51 -0.91
CA LEU A 110 -11.50 6.84 -1.24
C LEU A 110 -12.64 7.26 -0.29
N VAL A 111 -12.29 7.69 0.90
CA VAL A 111 -13.19 8.27 1.89
C VAL A 111 -13.10 9.80 1.87
N HIS A 112 -14.08 10.49 2.47
CA HIS A 112 -14.14 11.97 2.52
C HIS A 112 -13.19 12.57 3.57
N HIS A 113 -11.88 12.40 3.35
CA HIS A 113 -10.84 12.93 4.24
C HIS A 113 -9.92 13.98 3.57
N GLY A 114 -9.95 14.08 2.24
CA GLY A 114 -9.19 15.08 1.49
C GLY A 114 -7.82 14.63 0.99
N GLY A 115 -7.47 13.36 1.20
CA GLY A 115 -6.21 12.77 0.73
C GLY A 115 -4.99 13.11 1.61
N GLN A 116 -3.87 12.50 1.27
CA GLN A 116 -2.58 12.68 1.93
C GLN A 116 -1.55 13.24 0.95
N ASN A 117 -0.46 13.83 1.47
CA ASN A 117 0.59 14.42 0.64
C ASN A 117 1.34 13.34 -0.16
N PRO A 118 1.32 13.39 -1.50
CA PRO A 118 1.94 12.37 -2.34
C PRO A 118 3.43 12.60 -2.64
N LEU A 119 4.02 13.70 -2.20
CA LEU A 119 5.39 14.07 -2.58
C LEU A 119 6.44 13.09 -2.07
N GLU A 120 6.30 12.61 -0.83
CA GLU A 120 7.30 11.74 -0.23
C GLU A 120 7.40 10.40 -0.97
N PRO A 121 6.32 9.62 -1.17
CA PRO A 121 6.41 8.37 -1.92
C PRO A 121 6.76 8.60 -3.40
N ALA A 122 6.34 9.71 -4.01
CA ALA A 122 6.72 10.04 -5.38
C ALA A 122 8.23 10.29 -5.52
N ARG A 123 8.85 11.03 -4.59
CA ARG A 123 10.31 11.25 -4.54
C ARG A 123 11.10 9.95 -4.37
N MET A 124 10.52 8.95 -3.73
CA MET A 124 11.12 7.63 -3.56
C MET A 124 10.89 6.70 -4.76
N GLY A 125 10.31 7.20 -5.85
CA GLY A 125 10.12 6.46 -7.10
C GLY A 125 8.93 5.51 -7.11
N SER A 126 8.03 5.60 -6.13
CA SER A 126 6.78 4.83 -6.13
C SER A 126 5.75 5.46 -7.06
N TYR A 127 5.03 4.64 -7.81
CA TYR A 127 3.86 5.10 -8.57
C TYR A 127 2.67 5.30 -7.65
N ILE A 128 2.01 6.47 -7.71
CA ILE A 128 0.97 6.85 -6.76
C ILE A 128 -0.42 6.48 -7.28
N LEU A 129 -1.19 5.80 -6.43
CA LEU A 129 -2.63 5.57 -6.60
C LEU A 129 -3.41 6.32 -5.52
N HIS A 130 -4.53 6.91 -5.91
CA HIS A 130 -5.38 7.67 -5.00
C HIS A 130 -6.84 7.60 -5.43
N GLY A 131 -7.75 7.77 -4.48
CA GLY A 131 -9.18 7.94 -4.76
C GLY A 131 -9.52 9.35 -5.26
N PRO A 132 -10.82 9.67 -5.40
CA PRO A 132 -11.27 10.97 -5.90
C PRO A 132 -11.12 12.12 -4.89
N ASN A 133 -11.04 11.82 -3.59
CA ASN A 133 -11.02 12.83 -2.52
C ASN A 133 -9.58 13.26 -2.23
N ILE A 134 -9.10 14.28 -2.92
CA ILE A 134 -7.73 14.80 -2.85
C ILE A 134 -7.66 16.31 -2.66
N GLN A 135 -8.74 16.91 -2.20
CA GLN A 135 -8.89 18.38 -2.17
C GLN A 135 -7.79 19.10 -1.38
N ASN A 136 -7.21 18.46 -0.36
CA ASN A 136 -6.13 19.04 0.44
C ASN A 136 -4.80 19.17 -0.35
N PHE A 137 -4.63 18.39 -1.44
CA PHE A 137 -3.40 18.33 -2.23
C PHE A 137 -3.66 18.31 -3.74
N LYS A 138 -4.79 18.85 -4.18
CA LYS A 138 -5.29 18.78 -5.56
C LYS A 138 -4.26 19.20 -6.60
N GLU A 139 -3.57 20.31 -6.37
CA GLU A 139 -2.57 20.84 -7.30
C GLU A 139 -1.39 19.89 -7.48
N ILE A 140 -0.92 19.28 -6.37
CA ILE A 140 0.18 18.33 -6.39
C ILE A 140 -0.21 17.05 -7.15
N TYR A 141 -1.39 16.50 -6.90
CA TYR A 141 -1.89 15.34 -7.63
C TYR A 141 -2.08 15.62 -9.12
N ASN A 142 -2.55 16.81 -9.47
CA ASN A 142 -2.67 17.22 -10.87
C ASN A 142 -1.30 17.27 -11.57
N LEU A 143 -0.28 17.81 -10.89
CA LEU A 143 1.09 17.83 -11.42
C LEU A 143 1.63 16.40 -11.61
N LEU A 144 1.50 15.53 -10.59
CA LEU A 144 1.97 14.15 -10.66
C LEU A 144 1.24 13.34 -11.75
N SER A 145 -0.04 13.62 -11.98
CA SER A 145 -0.81 12.99 -13.06
C SER A 145 -0.29 13.42 -14.44
N LYS A 146 -0.01 14.69 -14.64
CA LYS A 146 0.60 15.22 -15.90
C LYS A 146 1.96 14.58 -16.17
N LEU A 147 2.72 14.27 -15.13
CA LEU A 147 4.02 13.60 -15.21
C LEU A 147 3.90 12.06 -15.35
N ASN A 148 2.69 11.52 -15.44
CA ASN A 148 2.42 10.07 -15.48
C ASN A 148 2.97 9.27 -14.30
N VAL A 149 3.08 9.87 -13.12
CA VAL A 149 3.54 9.22 -11.89
C VAL A 149 2.43 9.01 -10.86
N SER A 150 1.21 9.43 -11.18
CA SER A 150 0.02 9.12 -10.37
C SER A 150 -1.21 8.79 -11.22
N SER A 151 -2.17 8.07 -10.63
CA SER A 151 -3.48 7.80 -11.23
C SER A 151 -4.58 7.79 -10.16
N LYS A 152 -5.72 8.37 -10.55
CA LYS A 152 -6.95 8.24 -9.79
C LYS A 152 -7.56 6.85 -9.99
N ILE A 153 -8.04 6.25 -8.91
CA ILE A 153 -8.80 5.01 -8.92
C ILE A 153 -10.19 5.24 -8.34
N ASN A 154 -11.16 4.49 -8.85
CA ASN A 154 -12.57 4.61 -8.42
C ASN A 154 -13.11 3.29 -7.84
N ASN A 155 -12.55 2.15 -8.24
CA ASN A 155 -13.00 0.84 -7.83
C ASN A 155 -11.88 -0.21 -7.98
N ILE A 156 -12.17 -1.43 -7.52
CA ILE A 156 -11.23 -2.56 -7.55
C ILE A 156 -10.76 -2.90 -8.96
N ILE A 157 -11.66 -2.95 -9.92
CA ILE A 157 -11.34 -3.30 -11.32
C ILE A 157 -10.38 -2.28 -11.93
N ASN A 158 -10.69 -1.00 -11.73
CA ASN A 158 -9.86 0.09 -12.22
C ASN A 158 -8.46 0.08 -11.56
N MET A 159 -8.38 -0.09 -10.23
CA MET A 159 -7.10 -0.18 -9.52
C MET A 159 -6.28 -1.39 -10.00
N LYS A 160 -6.91 -2.56 -10.14
CA LYS A 160 -6.26 -3.77 -10.66
C LYS A 160 -5.63 -3.52 -12.03
N LYS A 161 -6.40 -2.95 -12.96
CA LYS A 161 -5.94 -2.63 -14.33
C LYS A 161 -4.72 -1.72 -14.34
N ILE A 162 -4.76 -0.64 -13.56
CA ILE A 162 -3.66 0.33 -13.47
C ILE A 162 -2.43 -0.30 -12.80
N ALA A 163 -2.62 -0.98 -11.68
CA ALA A 163 -1.53 -1.64 -10.96
C ALA A 163 -0.81 -2.67 -11.84
N MET A 164 -1.55 -3.52 -12.55
CA MET A 164 -0.97 -4.52 -13.47
C MET A 164 -0.14 -3.87 -14.58
N ARG A 165 -0.60 -2.77 -15.16
CA ARG A 165 0.14 -2.03 -16.19
C ARG A 165 1.45 -1.46 -15.64
N LYS A 166 1.39 -0.82 -14.47
CA LYS A 166 2.54 -0.13 -13.88
C LYS A 166 3.59 -1.07 -13.29
N ILE A 167 3.18 -2.23 -12.84
CA ILE A 167 4.10 -3.29 -12.37
C ILE A 167 4.91 -3.85 -13.57
N ASN A 168 4.27 -4.17 -14.66
CA ASN A 168 4.95 -4.71 -15.85
C ASN A 168 5.94 -3.73 -16.49
N TYR A 169 5.79 -2.42 -16.27
CA TYR A 169 6.70 -1.39 -16.82
C TYR A 169 8.03 -1.27 -16.05
N LYS A 170 8.12 -1.85 -14.83
CA LYS A 170 9.33 -1.80 -13.98
C LYS A 170 10.13 -3.12 -13.98
N GLN A 171 9.66 -4.15 -14.66
CA GLN A 171 10.38 -5.39 -14.92
C GLN A 171 11.08 -5.34 -16.28
#